data_9a33be86f427b0b496ccd66d48a47617
#
_entry.id   9a33be86f427b0b496ccd66d48a47617
#
_cell.length_a   1.000
_cell.length_b   1.000
_cell.length_c   1.000
_cell.angle_alpha   90.00
_cell.angle_beta   90.00
_cell.angle_gamma   90.00
#
_symmetry.space_group_name_H-M   'P 1'
#
loop_
_entity.id
_entity.type
_entity.pdbx_description
1 polymer ?
#
loop_
_entity_poly.entity_id
_entity_poly.type
_entity_poly.pdbx_seq_one_letter_code
_entity_poly.pdbx_strand_id
1 'polypeptide(L)'
;MNYTLHQLQVFLKITETKSITRAAEELHLTQPAVSIQLKNLQDQFEIPLTEIIGRQLYVTDFGKEIAIAAERILEEVNAINYKTLAYKGILSGKLKISVVSTGKYVMPYFLSEFANKNKGIEIEMDVTNKTKVIKSLKNNEVDFALVSILPNDIHVESEILMQNKLFLVGNKN
;
A
#
# COMPACT_ATOMS: atom_id res chain seq x y z
N MET A 1 15.15 -21.81 7.77
CA MET A 1 14.46 -20.87 6.88
C MET A 1 15.51 -20.18 6.03
N ASN A 2 15.45 -20.32 4.70
CA ASN A 2 16.47 -19.82 3.78
C ASN A 2 15.82 -19.07 2.60
N TYR A 3 14.82 -18.24 2.89
CA TYR A 3 14.24 -17.35 1.87
C TYR A 3 14.91 -15.98 1.86
N THR A 4 14.92 -15.33 0.70
CA THR A 4 15.56 -14.04 0.46
C THR A 4 14.54 -12.90 0.39
N LEU A 5 14.99 -11.66 0.60
CA LEU A 5 14.14 -10.47 0.39
C LEU A 5 13.60 -10.39 -1.04
N HIS A 6 14.40 -10.81 -2.02
CA HIS A 6 13.96 -10.85 -3.42
C HIS A 6 12.79 -11.83 -3.63
N GLN A 7 12.83 -13.00 -2.99
CA GLN A 7 11.71 -13.94 -3.05
C GLN A 7 10.44 -13.36 -2.41
N LEU A 8 10.56 -12.65 -1.29
CA LEU A 8 9.42 -11.96 -0.67
C LEU A 8 8.86 -10.87 -1.59
N GLN A 9 9.70 -10.07 -2.25
CA GLN A 9 9.27 -9.06 -3.23
C GLN A 9 8.50 -9.68 -4.40
N VAL A 10 9.06 -10.76 -4.98
CA VAL A 10 8.41 -11.50 -6.07
C VAL A 10 7.07 -12.06 -5.64
N PHE A 11 7.00 -12.66 -4.45
CA PHE A 11 5.77 -13.22 -3.92
C PHE A 11 4.70 -12.14 -3.70
N LEU A 12 5.05 -11.00 -3.10
CA LEU A 12 4.12 -9.88 -2.92
C LEU A 12 3.58 -9.39 -4.27
N LYS A 13 4.44 -9.22 -5.27
CA LYS A 13 3.99 -8.81 -6.60
C LYS A 13 3.04 -9.83 -7.25
N ILE A 14 3.25 -11.12 -7.00
CA ILE A 14 2.32 -12.16 -7.43
C ILE A 14 0.98 -12.06 -6.70
N THR A 15 0.97 -11.75 -5.41
CA THR A 15 -0.28 -11.58 -4.65
C THR A 15 -1.11 -10.39 -5.12
N GLU A 16 -0.45 -9.29 -5.51
CA GLU A 16 -1.08 -8.08 -6.07
C GLU A 16 -1.69 -8.35 -7.45
N THR A 17 -0.89 -8.87 -8.36
CA THR A 17 -1.26 -9.06 -9.76
C THR A 17 -2.11 -10.31 -10.01
N LYS A 18 -2.07 -11.29 -9.10
CA LYS A 18 -2.65 -12.63 -9.23
C LYS A 18 -2.24 -13.33 -10.53
N SER A 19 -1.05 -13.01 -11.02
CA SER A 19 -0.52 -13.49 -12.31
C SER A 19 1.01 -13.47 -12.30
N ILE A 20 1.61 -14.62 -12.56
CA ILE A 20 3.08 -14.74 -12.67
C ILE A 20 3.60 -13.90 -13.84
N THR A 21 2.88 -13.87 -14.96
CA THR A 21 3.28 -13.10 -16.15
C THR A 21 3.26 -11.60 -15.88
N ARG A 22 2.18 -11.08 -15.30
CA ARG A 22 2.09 -9.65 -14.93
C ARG A 22 3.11 -9.27 -13.87
N ALA A 23 3.32 -10.13 -12.87
CA ALA A 23 4.34 -9.90 -11.87
C ALA A 23 5.75 -9.81 -12.50
N ALA A 24 6.04 -10.65 -13.49
CA ALA A 24 7.29 -10.61 -14.22
C ALA A 24 7.45 -9.31 -15.02
N GLU A 25 6.42 -8.86 -15.73
CA GLU A 25 6.40 -7.60 -16.46
C GLU A 25 6.65 -6.40 -15.52
N GLU A 26 5.92 -6.31 -14.40
CA GLU A 26 6.06 -5.21 -13.43
C GLU A 26 7.41 -5.21 -12.69
N LEU A 27 8.01 -6.39 -12.49
CA LEU A 27 9.33 -6.53 -11.88
C LEU A 27 10.48 -6.45 -12.89
N HIS A 28 10.18 -6.29 -14.19
CA HIS A 28 11.17 -6.33 -15.28
C HIS A 28 12.01 -7.61 -15.29
N LEU A 29 11.36 -8.74 -14.97
CA LEU A 29 11.94 -10.07 -14.96
C LEU A 29 11.31 -10.95 -16.03
N THR A 30 11.94 -12.09 -16.31
CA THR A 30 11.31 -13.12 -17.14
C THR A 30 10.31 -13.96 -16.34
N GLN A 31 9.24 -14.42 -16.98
CA GLN A 31 8.25 -15.28 -16.33
C GLN A 31 8.85 -16.56 -15.71
N PRO A 32 9.81 -17.26 -16.37
CA PRO A 32 10.49 -18.40 -15.74
C PRO A 32 11.27 -18.01 -14.46
N ALA A 33 11.92 -16.84 -14.44
CA ALA A 33 12.63 -16.37 -13.25
C ALA A 33 11.67 -16.15 -12.08
N VAL A 34 10.53 -15.49 -12.31
CA VAL A 34 9.49 -15.28 -11.30
C VAL A 34 8.91 -16.61 -10.81
N SER A 35 8.65 -17.57 -11.72
CA SER A 35 8.18 -18.91 -11.34
C SER A 35 9.16 -19.66 -10.45
N ILE A 36 10.47 -19.57 -10.74
CA ILE A 36 11.53 -20.19 -9.94
C ILE A 36 11.58 -19.56 -8.55
N GLN A 37 11.51 -18.23 -8.45
CA GLN A 37 11.52 -17.53 -7.16
C GLN A 37 10.31 -17.89 -6.30
N LEU A 38 9.11 -17.95 -6.90
CA LEU A 38 7.91 -18.40 -6.21
C LEU A 38 8.05 -19.84 -5.71
N LYS A 39 8.53 -20.75 -6.57
CA LYS A 39 8.76 -22.14 -6.19
C LYS A 39 9.76 -22.24 -5.04
N ASN A 40 10.90 -21.59 -5.14
CA ASN A 40 11.94 -21.62 -4.11
C ASN A 40 11.44 -21.08 -2.76
N LEU A 41 10.57 -20.06 -2.78
CA LEU A 41 9.90 -19.58 -1.57
C LEU A 41 8.90 -20.60 -1.05
N GLN A 42 8.05 -21.14 -1.92
CA GLN A 42 7.03 -22.14 -1.59
C GLN A 42 7.64 -23.39 -0.95
N ASP A 43 8.78 -23.85 -1.44
CA ASP A 43 9.49 -25.05 -0.95
C ASP A 43 10.03 -24.89 0.49
N GLN A 44 9.98 -23.65 1.06
CA GLN A 44 10.34 -23.42 2.47
C GLN A 44 9.16 -23.65 3.44
N PHE A 45 7.96 -23.89 2.93
CA PHE A 45 6.74 -24.03 3.72
C PHE A 45 6.08 -25.36 3.41
N GLU A 46 5.54 -26.03 4.44
CA GLU A 46 4.75 -27.26 4.30
C GLU A 46 3.35 -26.97 3.76
N ILE A 47 2.86 -25.73 3.97
CA ILE A 47 1.53 -25.29 3.53
C ILE A 47 1.68 -24.46 2.26
N PRO A 48 0.88 -24.71 1.21
CA PRO A 48 0.93 -23.92 -0.01
C PRO A 48 0.63 -22.45 0.20
N LEU A 49 1.45 -21.56 -0.39
CA LEU A 49 1.22 -20.11 -0.44
C LEU A 49 0.25 -19.73 -1.57
N THR A 50 0.29 -20.51 -2.67
CA THR A 50 -0.54 -20.28 -3.85
C THR A 50 -1.09 -21.60 -4.39
N GLU A 51 -2.23 -21.52 -5.05
CA GLU A 51 -2.89 -22.65 -5.74
C GLU A 51 -3.26 -22.25 -7.17
N ILE A 52 -3.27 -23.23 -8.08
CA ILE A 52 -3.74 -23.03 -9.45
C ILE A 52 -5.05 -23.80 -9.62
N ILE A 53 -6.13 -23.06 -9.84
CA ILE A 53 -7.45 -23.62 -10.09
C ILE A 53 -7.91 -23.16 -11.48
N GLY A 54 -8.11 -24.09 -12.41
CA GLY A 54 -8.62 -23.79 -13.75
C GLY A 54 -7.79 -22.77 -14.54
N ARG A 55 -6.47 -22.78 -14.46
CA ARG A 55 -5.51 -21.83 -15.06
C ARG A 55 -5.41 -20.47 -14.39
N GLN A 56 -6.10 -20.26 -13.27
CA GLN A 56 -5.95 -19.03 -12.46
C GLN A 56 -5.14 -19.31 -11.21
N LEU A 57 -4.29 -18.36 -10.85
CA LEU A 57 -3.50 -18.38 -9.63
C LEU A 57 -4.30 -17.74 -8.49
N TYR A 58 -4.42 -18.47 -7.39
CA TYR A 58 -5.05 -18.02 -6.15
C TYR A 58 -4.01 -18.01 -5.03
N VAL A 59 -4.09 -17.00 -4.18
CA VAL A 59 -3.30 -16.93 -2.94
C VAL A 59 -4.12 -17.61 -1.84
N THR A 60 -3.54 -18.59 -1.17
CA THR A 60 -4.20 -19.29 -0.06
C THR A 60 -4.35 -18.36 1.15
N ASP A 61 -5.14 -18.76 2.14
CA ASP A 61 -5.26 -17.95 3.37
C ASP A 61 -3.92 -17.89 4.10
N PHE A 62 -3.18 -18.99 4.16
CA PHE A 62 -1.81 -18.98 4.67
C PHE A 62 -0.89 -18.07 3.84
N GLY A 63 -1.01 -18.10 2.51
CA GLY A 63 -0.27 -17.20 1.62
C GLY A 63 -0.55 -15.72 1.90
N LYS A 64 -1.80 -15.34 2.23
CA LYS A 64 -2.15 -13.97 2.63
C LYS A 64 -1.46 -13.54 3.92
N GLU A 65 -1.41 -14.43 4.93
CA GLU A 65 -0.71 -14.16 6.18
C GLU A 65 0.81 -13.97 5.95
N ILE A 66 1.41 -14.81 5.10
CA ILE A 66 2.81 -14.67 4.72
C ILE A 66 3.05 -13.39 3.91
N ALA A 67 2.12 -12.98 3.04
CA ALA A 67 2.22 -11.73 2.30
C ALA A 67 2.24 -10.50 3.24
N ILE A 68 1.36 -10.46 4.24
CA ILE A 68 1.34 -9.40 5.26
C ILE A 68 2.68 -9.34 6.01
N ALA A 69 3.22 -10.50 6.40
CA ALA A 69 4.51 -10.56 7.08
C ALA A 69 5.66 -10.10 6.16
N ALA A 70 5.64 -10.51 4.88
CA ALA A 70 6.62 -10.12 3.87
C ALA A 70 6.61 -8.61 3.60
N GLU A 71 5.43 -8.00 3.52
CA GLU A 71 5.27 -6.55 3.37
C GLU A 71 5.95 -5.79 4.52
N ARG A 72 5.69 -6.18 5.76
CA ARG A 72 6.32 -5.58 6.94
C ARG A 72 7.84 -5.70 6.93
N ILE A 73 8.38 -6.86 6.54
CA ILE A 73 9.83 -7.07 6.43
C ILE A 73 10.43 -6.11 5.39
N LEU A 74 9.80 -5.96 4.24
CA LEU A 74 10.28 -5.08 3.18
C LEU A 74 10.14 -3.60 3.55
N GLU A 75 9.12 -3.22 4.30
CA GLU A 75 8.99 -1.87 4.88
C GLU A 75 10.14 -1.56 5.84
N GLU A 76 10.53 -2.51 6.71
CA GLU A 76 11.67 -2.33 7.61
C GLU A 76 13.00 -2.22 6.85
N VAL A 77 13.17 -2.98 5.76
CA VAL A 77 14.35 -2.84 4.89
C VAL A 77 14.41 -1.45 4.25
N ASN A 78 13.27 -0.93 3.78
CA ASN A 78 13.19 0.43 3.26
C ASN A 78 13.46 1.49 4.34
N ALA A 79 13.03 1.26 5.57
CA ALA A 79 13.32 2.14 6.70
C ALA A 79 14.83 2.30 6.96
N ILE A 80 15.66 1.29 6.67
CA ILE A 80 17.13 1.41 6.74
C ILE A 80 17.63 2.47 5.77
N ASN A 81 17.13 2.48 4.53
CA ASN A 81 17.49 3.47 3.51
C ASN A 81 17.08 4.88 3.95
N TYR A 82 15.87 5.04 4.49
CA TYR A 82 15.39 6.33 4.99
C TYR A 82 16.23 6.85 6.16
N LYS A 83 16.61 5.97 7.12
CA LYS A 83 17.53 6.33 8.21
C LYS A 83 18.88 6.82 7.66
N THR A 84 19.41 6.17 6.64
CA THR A 84 20.67 6.57 6.00
C THR A 84 20.57 7.98 5.38
N LEU A 85 19.45 8.30 4.73
CA LEU A 85 19.21 9.61 4.16
C LEU A 85 18.99 10.68 5.24
N ALA A 86 18.28 10.35 6.32
CA ALA A 86 18.09 11.24 7.47
C ALA A 86 19.42 11.64 8.13
N TYR A 87 20.36 10.71 8.24
CA TYR A 87 21.73 11.00 8.71
C TYR A 87 22.48 12.00 7.81
N LYS A 88 22.12 12.10 6.54
CA LYS A 88 22.64 13.09 5.58
C LYS A 88 21.85 14.42 5.61
N GLY A 89 20.91 14.57 6.53
CA GLY A 89 20.05 15.75 6.62
C GLY A 89 18.96 15.82 5.53
N ILE A 90 18.71 14.71 4.82
CA ILE A 90 17.69 14.63 3.77
C ILE A 90 16.43 14.04 4.38
N LEU A 91 15.34 14.82 4.40
CA LEU A 91 14.02 14.31 4.77
C LEU A 91 13.55 13.33 3.72
N SER A 92 13.37 12.08 4.13
CA SER A 92 12.98 10.98 3.23
C SER A 92 12.10 9.98 3.97
N GLY A 93 11.23 9.32 3.23
CA GLY A 93 10.29 8.35 3.79
C GLY A 93 9.11 8.13 2.88
N LYS A 94 8.15 7.33 3.35
CA LYS A 94 6.88 7.08 2.71
C LYS A 94 5.77 7.67 3.57
N LEU A 95 4.84 8.38 2.95
CA LEU A 95 3.67 8.98 3.58
C LEU A 95 2.43 8.33 2.98
N LYS A 96 1.75 7.51 3.76
CA LYS A 96 0.54 6.80 3.35
C LYS A 96 -0.70 7.59 3.78
N ILE A 97 -1.55 7.95 2.84
CA ILE A 97 -2.76 8.75 3.08
C ILE A 97 -3.98 8.04 2.49
N SER A 98 -5.02 7.83 3.29
CA SER A 98 -6.30 7.33 2.78
C SER A 98 -7.34 8.45 2.73
N VAL A 99 -8.02 8.59 1.60
CA VAL A 99 -8.90 9.73 1.32
C VAL A 99 -10.29 9.25 0.90
N VAL A 100 -11.33 9.84 1.49
CA VAL A 100 -12.69 9.61 0.99
C VAL A 100 -12.86 10.15 -0.43
N SER A 101 -13.73 9.52 -1.22
CA SER A 101 -13.89 9.82 -2.65
C SER A 101 -14.10 11.30 -2.97
N THR A 102 -14.76 12.06 -2.09
CA THR A 102 -14.97 13.50 -2.23
C THR A 102 -13.68 14.31 -2.02
N GLY A 103 -12.75 13.79 -1.25
CA GLY A 103 -11.48 14.45 -0.93
C GLY A 103 -10.41 14.30 -2.03
N LYS A 104 -10.58 13.40 -3.00
CA LYS A 104 -9.58 13.14 -4.04
C LYS A 104 -9.22 14.37 -4.89
N TYR A 105 -10.17 15.30 -5.05
CA TYR A 105 -9.96 16.52 -5.84
C TYR A 105 -9.29 17.63 -5.03
N VAL A 106 -9.33 17.54 -3.71
CA VAL A 106 -8.86 18.57 -2.79
C VAL A 106 -7.45 18.26 -2.30
N MET A 107 -7.16 16.99 -1.98
CA MET A 107 -5.87 16.56 -1.45
C MET A 107 -4.65 16.97 -2.29
N PRO A 108 -4.65 16.90 -3.64
CA PRO A 108 -3.51 17.33 -4.44
C PRO A 108 -3.10 18.78 -4.19
N TYR A 109 -4.04 19.68 -3.87
CA TYR A 109 -3.73 21.07 -3.56
C TYR A 109 -2.95 21.22 -2.25
N PHE A 110 -3.30 20.44 -1.22
CA PHE A 110 -2.59 20.44 0.05
C PHE A 110 -1.23 19.75 -0.04
N LEU A 111 -1.14 18.67 -0.82
CA LEU A 111 0.07 17.86 -0.90
C LEU A 111 1.11 18.41 -1.88
N SER A 112 0.71 19.18 -2.90
CA SER A 112 1.63 19.59 -3.97
C SER A 112 2.78 20.46 -3.47
N GLU A 113 2.52 21.39 -2.58
CA GLU A 113 3.58 22.23 -2.00
C GLU A 113 4.54 21.41 -1.15
N PHE A 114 4.01 20.53 -0.31
CA PHE A 114 4.79 19.62 0.53
C PHE A 114 5.67 18.69 -0.31
N ALA A 115 5.09 18.03 -1.34
CA ALA A 115 5.80 17.13 -2.24
C ALA A 115 6.92 17.86 -3.02
N ASN A 116 6.65 19.09 -3.44
CA ASN A 116 7.64 19.90 -4.15
C ASN A 116 8.84 20.28 -3.27
N LYS A 117 8.61 20.57 -1.99
CA LYS A 117 9.66 20.93 -1.03
C LYS A 117 10.44 19.70 -0.53
N ASN A 118 9.81 18.53 -0.47
CA ASN A 118 10.35 17.32 0.13
C ASN A 118 10.48 16.18 -0.88
N LYS A 119 11.40 16.33 -1.84
CA LYS A 119 11.60 15.35 -2.95
C LYS A 119 12.00 13.93 -2.50
N GLY A 120 12.45 13.78 -1.26
CA GLY A 120 12.78 12.47 -0.68
C GLY A 120 11.58 11.73 -0.07
N ILE A 121 10.39 12.38 -0.01
CA ILE A 121 9.16 11.76 0.51
C ILE A 121 8.36 11.17 -0.64
N GLU A 122 8.12 9.85 -0.57
CA GLU A 122 7.15 9.16 -1.43
C GLU A 122 5.75 9.30 -0.83
N ILE A 123 4.81 9.80 -1.61
CA ILE A 123 3.41 9.94 -1.16
C ILE A 123 2.57 8.87 -1.84
N GLU A 124 2.00 7.99 -1.02
CA GLU A 124 1.01 7.01 -1.45
C GLU A 124 -0.38 7.45 -1.00
N MET A 125 -1.29 7.63 -1.96
CA MET A 125 -2.65 8.07 -1.67
C MET A 125 -3.66 7.05 -2.18
N ASP A 126 -4.40 6.41 -1.24
CA ASP A 126 -5.55 5.56 -1.54
C ASP A 126 -6.84 6.38 -1.48
N VAL A 127 -7.69 6.22 -2.51
CA VAL A 127 -8.99 6.89 -2.58
C VAL A 127 -10.10 5.86 -2.50
N THR A 128 -10.84 5.88 -1.39
CA THR A 128 -11.85 4.85 -1.14
C THR A 128 -13.08 5.41 -0.39
N ASN A 129 -13.96 4.53 0.09
CA ASN A 129 -15.12 4.93 0.88
C ASN A 129 -14.76 5.12 2.36
N LYS A 130 -15.63 5.84 3.09
CA LYS A 130 -15.44 6.17 4.51
C LYS A 130 -15.12 4.94 5.37
N THR A 131 -15.80 3.82 5.18
CA THR A 131 -15.63 2.62 6.00
C THR A 131 -14.22 2.04 5.83
N LYS A 132 -13.72 1.98 4.61
CA LYS A 132 -12.36 1.52 4.32
C LYS A 132 -11.32 2.48 4.87
N VAL A 133 -11.48 3.80 4.66
CA VAL A 133 -10.57 4.82 5.21
C VAL A 133 -10.43 4.66 6.73
N ILE A 134 -11.55 4.54 7.45
CA ILE A 134 -11.52 4.37 8.92
C ILE A 134 -10.87 3.04 9.31
N LYS A 135 -11.13 1.96 8.53
CA LYS A 135 -10.51 0.66 8.79
C LYS A 135 -9.00 0.71 8.62
N SER A 136 -8.52 1.30 7.54
CA SER A 136 -7.07 1.45 7.30
C SER A 136 -6.40 2.27 8.40
N LEU A 137 -7.05 3.34 8.88
CA LEU A 137 -6.54 4.13 10.00
C LEU A 137 -6.48 3.32 11.30
N LYS A 138 -7.53 2.53 11.61
CA LYS A 138 -7.57 1.65 12.79
C LYS A 138 -6.50 0.57 12.78
N ASN A 139 -6.18 0.06 11.60
CA ASN A 139 -5.19 -0.99 11.41
C ASN A 139 -3.75 -0.46 11.29
N ASN A 140 -3.54 0.87 11.43
CA ASN A 140 -2.26 1.53 11.17
C ASN A 140 -1.69 1.23 9.76
N GLU A 141 -2.57 1.06 8.78
CA GLU A 141 -2.18 0.86 7.37
C GLU A 141 -1.83 2.19 6.69
N VAL A 142 -2.25 3.32 7.27
CA VAL A 142 -2.02 4.69 6.78
C VAL A 142 -1.62 5.62 7.91
N ASP A 143 -0.81 6.64 7.59
CA ASP A 143 -0.36 7.66 8.54
C ASP A 143 -1.42 8.75 8.75
N PHE A 144 -2.14 9.10 7.67
CA PHE A 144 -3.19 10.12 7.69
C PHE A 144 -4.44 9.65 6.96
N ALA A 145 -5.56 10.21 7.38
CA ALA A 145 -6.83 9.98 6.72
C ALA A 145 -7.60 11.28 6.51
N LEU A 146 -8.12 11.52 5.31
CA LEU A 146 -9.06 12.61 5.07
C LEU A 146 -10.49 12.09 5.12
N VAL A 147 -11.26 12.59 6.08
CA VAL A 147 -12.67 12.21 6.27
C VAL A 147 -13.54 13.46 6.44
N SER A 148 -14.81 13.36 6.11
CA SER A 148 -15.79 14.44 6.34
C SER A 148 -16.39 14.43 7.75
N ILE A 149 -16.34 13.30 8.43
CA ILE A 149 -16.85 13.10 9.78
C ILE A 149 -15.86 12.25 10.54
N LEU A 150 -15.41 12.74 11.70
CA LEU A 150 -14.48 12.01 12.56
C LEU A 150 -15.12 10.72 13.09
N PRO A 151 -14.35 9.62 13.17
CA PRO A 151 -14.78 8.44 13.87
C PRO A 151 -14.77 8.67 15.39
N ASN A 152 -15.80 8.19 16.08
CA ASN A 152 -15.92 8.36 17.55
C ASN A 152 -15.24 7.24 18.36
N ASP A 153 -14.74 6.21 17.67
CA ASP A 153 -14.30 4.95 18.25
C ASP A 153 -12.78 4.73 18.14
N ILE A 154 -12.05 5.78 17.77
CA ILE A 154 -10.57 5.80 17.74
C ILE A 154 -10.06 7.13 18.31
N HIS A 155 -8.90 7.06 18.97
CA HIS A 155 -8.19 8.26 19.44
C HIS A 155 -7.24 8.73 18.32
N VAL A 156 -7.55 9.89 17.75
CA VAL A 156 -6.75 10.52 16.70
C VAL A 156 -6.66 12.02 16.93
N GLU A 157 -5.54 12.61 16.57
CA GLU A 157 -5.46 14.05 16.41
C GLU A 157 -6.16 14.44 15.11
N SER A 158 -6.89 15.55 15.12
CA SER A 158 -7.62 15.99 13.94
C SER A 158 -7.49 17.48 13.71
N GLU A 159 -7.41 17.86 12.43
CA GLU A 159 -7.36 19.26 12.00
C GLU A 159 -8.42 19.48 10.91
N ILE A 160 -9.11 20.63 11.00
CA ILE A 160 -10.13 20.99 10.01
C ILE A 160 -9.44 21.73 8.86
N LEU A 161 -9.35 21.07 7.70
CA LEU A 161 -8.72 21.66 6.53
C LEU A 161 -9.64 22.64 5.79
N MET A 162 -10.94 22.33 5.68
CA MET A 162 -11.93 23.17 5.00
C MET A 162 -13.36 22.78 5.36
N GLN A 163 -14.30 23.70 5.15
CA GLN A 163 -15.71 23.40 5.30
C GLN A 163 -16.22 22.58 4.09
N ASN A 164 -16.90 21.49 4.38
CA ASN A 164 -17.61 20.70 3.38
C ASN A 164 -19.05 21.21 3.23
N LYS A 165 -19.30 22.12 2.27
CA LYS A 165 -20.63 22.65 1.99
C LYS A 165 -21.34 21.79 0.95
N LEU A 166 -22.54 21.34 1.29
CA LEU A 166 -23.42 20.61 0.36
C LEU A 166 -24.39 21.58 -0.30
N PHE A 167 -24.54 21.44 -1.61
CA PHE A 167 -25.48 22.23 -2.41
C PHE A 167 -26.42 21.29 -3.16
N LEU A 168 -27.70 21.65 -3.18
CA LEU A 168 -28.66 20.99 -4.05
C LEU A 168 -28.53 21.60 -5.45
N VAL A 169 -28.29 20.75 -6.44
CA VAL A 169 -28.15 21.19 -7.87
C VAL A 169 -29.26 20.56 -8.67
N GLY A 170 -29.92 21.34 -9.51
CA GLY A 170 -30.98 20.89 -10.39
C GLY A 170 -30.97 21.65 -11.71
N ASN A 171 -31.65 21.11 -12.71
CA ASN A 171 -31.86 21.82 -13.97
C ASN A 171 -32.85 22.96 -13.75
N LYS A 172 -32.50 24.14 -14.22
CA LYS A 172 -33.39 25.29 -14.19
C LYS A 172 -34.21 25.25 -15.48
N ASN A 173 -35.39 24.56 -15.43
CA ASN A 173 -36.42 24.71 -16.46
C ASN A 173 -37.25 25.96 -16.18
#